data_5cd76b216de0e2fc6b3360729d736b16
#
_entry.id   5cd76b216de0e2fc6b3360729d736b16
#
_cell.length_a   1.000
_cell.length_b   1.000
_cell.length_c   1.000
_cell.angle_alpha   90.00
_cell.angle_beta   90.00
_cell.angle_gamma   90.00
#
_symmetry.space_group_name_H-M   'P 1'
#
loop_
_entity.id
_entity.type
_entity.pdbx_description
1 polymer ?
#
loop_
_entity_poly.entity_id
_entity_poly.type
_entity_poly.pdbx_seq_one_letter_code
_entity_poly.pdbx_strand_id
1 'polypeptide(L)'
;MIDSQPADAPVVGAAFSQPKPFAVSGRIGRVRYLAYSFIGMLLVMLAAAILGGVLGASGASEGVSGALVQIVVGSLVLALTLILARRRLNDMGRTGWWGLMLLVPLLNFIATVWLVFGKGDDGANAYGPPPAPNSRGAIVLACFGPALFIGVVLYSGVDAYRSFVDKAESANSRTF
;
A
#
# COMPACT_ATOMS: atom_id res chain seq x y z
N MET A 1 -7.80 -1.12 60.80
CA MET A 1 -7.15 -1.99 59.80
C MET A 1 -7.36 -1.32 58.45
N ILE A 2 -6.36 -0.60 57.95
CA ILE A 2 -6.39 0.08 56.66
C ILE A 2 -5.70 -0.87 55.71
N ASP A 3 -6.49 -1.44 54.83
CA ASP A 3 -6.03 -2.35 53.79
C ASP A 3 -5.20 -1.55 52.80
N SER A 4 -3.90 -1.65 52.92
CA SER A 4 -2.91 -1.05 52.01
C SER A 4 -2.84 -1.91 50.75
N GLN A 5 -3.66 -1.59 49.77
CA GLN A 5 -3.43 -2.12 48.44
C GLN A 5 -2.05 -1.62 47.93
N PRO A 6 -1.17 -2.52 47.47
CA PRO A 6 0.08 -2.08 46.85
C PRO A 6 -0.21 -1.34 45.54
N ALA A 7 0.23 -0.09 45.49
CA ALA A 7 0.02 0.84 44.37
C ALA A 7 0.79 0.50 43.07
N ASP A 8 1.44 -0.66 42.99
CA ASP A 8 2.33 -1.03 41.87
C ASP A 8 2.03 -2.42 41.28
N ALA A 9 0.75 -2.75 41.15
CA ALA A 9 0.42 -3.83 40.23
C ALA A 9 0.59 -3.28 38.79
N PRO A 10 1.54 -3.77 37.97
CA PRO A 10 1.59 -3.40 36.56
C PRO A 10 0.26 -3.81 35.98
N VAL A 11 -0.46 -2.82 35.41
CA VAL A 11 -1.67 -3.08 34.62
C VAL A 11 -1.25 -3.97 33.47
N VAL A 12 -1.37 -5.28 33.67
CA VAL A 12 -1.14 -6.34 32.67
C VAL A 12 -2.35 -6.34 31.74
N GLY A 13 -2.46 -5.27 31.00
CA GLY A 13 -3.21 -5.20 29.77
C GLY A 13 -2.23 -4.64 28.75
N ALA A 14 -1.55 -5.50 27.99
CA ALA A 14 -0.80 -5.03 26.85
C ALA A 14 -1.76 -4.24 25.98
N ALA A 15 -1.76 -2.92 26.16
CA ALA A 15 -2.64 -2.03 25.43
C ALA A 15 -2.21 -2.11 23.97
N PHE A 16 -2.95 -2.90 23.18
CA PHE A 16 -2.76 -2.92 21.74
C PHE A 16 -3.13 -1.58 21.13
N SER A 17 -2.35 -1.13 20.14
CA SER A 17 -2.72 0.05 19.38
C SER A 17 -3.98 -0.26 18.55
N GLN A 18 -5.05 0.53 18.74
CA GLN A 18 -6.25 0.40 17.92
C GLN A 18 -5.96 0.73 16.46
N PRO A 19 -6.51 -0.02 15.51
CA PRO A 19 -6.31 0.23 14.09
C PRO A 19 -6.98 1.56 13.70
N LYS A 20 -6.17 2.53 13.28
CA LYS A 20 -6.64 3.81 12.71
C LYS A 20 -6.22 3.87 11.24
N PRO A 21 -7.11 3.58 10.28
CA PRO A 21 -6.76 3.51 8.85
C PRO A 21 -6.12 4.80 8.33
N PHE A 22 -6.66 5.94 8.70
CA PHE A 22 -6.21 7.26 8.22
C PHE A 22 -5.15 7.95 9.10
N ALA A 23 -4.60 7.26 10.09
CA ALA A 23 -3.54 7.85 10.91
C ALA A 23 -2.23 7.92 10.13
N VAL A 24 -1.51 9.04 10.26
CA VAL A 24 -0.17 9.25 9.69
C VAL A 24 0.96 8.71 10.57
N SER A 25 0.66 8.34 11.81
CA SER A 25 1.63 7.83 12.80
C SER A 25 1.16 6.53 13.44
N GLY A 26 2.00 5.95 14.29
CA GLY A 26 1.75 4.67 14.96
C GLY A 26 2.30 3.48 14.18
N ARG A 27 1.88 2.28 14.57
CA ARG A 27 2.38 1.01 14.05
C ARG A 27 1.29 0.27 13.27
N ILE A 28 1.67 -0.41 12.18
CA ILE A 28 0.80 -1.34 11.45
C ILE A 28 1.55 -2.65 11.15
N GLY A 29 0.90 -3.79 11.44
CA GLY A 29 1.43 -5.10 11.09
C GLY A 29 1.33 -5.38 9.58
N ARG A 30 2.02 -6.44 9.12
CA ARG A 30 2.08 -6.87 7.70
C ARG A 30 0.73 -6.94 7.00
N VAL A 31 -0.23 -7.62 7.63
CA VAL A 31 -1.57 -7.82 7.05
C VAL A 31 -2.29 -6.49 6.83
N ARG A 32 -2.27 -5.59 7.82
CA ARG A 32 -2.89 -4.26 7.67
C ARG A 32 -2.13 -3.38 6.69
N TYR A 33 -0.81 -3.50 6.61
CA TYR A 33 -0.02 -2.80 5.61
C TYR A 33 -0.49 -3.17 4.20
N LEU A 34 -0.59 -4.47 3.88
CA LEU A 34 -1.09 -4.95 2.59
C LEU A 34 -2.55 -4.54 2.35
N ALA A 35 -3.43 -4.72 3.33
CA ALA A 35 -4.84 -4.37 3.21
C ALA A 35 -5.04 -2.86 2.95
N TYR A 36 -4.36 -2.00 3.71
CA TYR A 36 -4.48 -0.55 3.57
C TYR A 36 -3.83 -0.03 2.29
N SER A 37 -2.71 -0.63 1.86
CA SER A 37 -2.10 -0.32 0.57
C SER A 37 -3.04 -0.65 -0.58
N PHE A 38 -3.70 -1.81 -0.53
CA PHE A 38 -4.66 -2.21 -1.55
C PHE A 38 -5.90 -1.30 -1.59
N ILE A 39 -6.54 -1.06 -0.44
CA ILE A 39 -7.71 -0.17 -0.36
C ILE A 39 -7.34 1.24 -0.80
N GLY A 40 -6.23 1.77 -0.29
CA GLY A 40 -5.77 3.11 -0.63
C GLY A 40 -5.51 3.26 -2.12
N MET A 41 -4.87 2.27 -2.74
CA MET A 41 -4.64 2.26 -4.18
C MET A 41 -5.95 2.20 -4.97
N LEU A 42 -6.91 1.36 -4.56
CA LEU A 42 -8.23 1.31 -5.20
C LEU A 42 -8.95 2.65 -5.13
N LEU A 43 -8.92 3.32 -3.97
CA LEU A 43 -9.56 4.63 -3.80
C LEU A 43 -8.91 5.69 -4.68
N VAL A 44 -7.57 5.69 -4.77
CA VAL A 44 -6.85 6.63 -5.64
C VAL A 44 -7.15 6.35 -7.12
N MET A 45 -7.17 5.09 -7.52
CA MET A 45 -7.53 4.70 -8.91
C MET A 45 -8.96 5.07 -9.25
N LEU A 46 -9.91 4.87 -8.34
CA LEU A 46 -11.30 5.27 -8.54
C LEU A 46 -11.43 6.79 -8.67
N ALA A 47 -10.78 7.55 -7.80
CA ALA A 47 -10.76 9.00 -7.88
C ALA A 47 -10.13 9.49 -9.19
N ALA A 48 -9.02 8.89 -9.62
CA ALA A 48 -8.37 9.18 -10.89
C ALA A 48 -9.26 8.87 -12.10
N ALA A 49 -9.98 7.74 -12.05
CA ALA A 49 -10.92 7.35 -13.12
C ALA A 49 -12.11 8.32 -13.24
N ILE A 50 -12.68 8.73 -12.09
CA ILE A 50 -13.79 9.70 -12.06
C ILE A 50 -13.29 11.06 -12.60
N LEU A 51 -12.16 11.54 -12.10
CA LEU A 51 -11.60 12.82 -12.52
C LEU A 51 -11.22 12.82 -14.01
N GLY A 52 -10.56 11.77 -14.47
CA GLY A 52 -10.20 11.57 -15.87
C GLY A 52 -11.42 11.49 -16.79
N GLY A 53 -12.48 10.79 -16.35
CA GLY A 53 -13.74 10.71 -17.09
C GLY A 53 -14.45 12.05 -17.21
N VAL A 54 -14.52 12.83 -16.13
CA VAL A 54 -15.12 14.19 -16.15
C VAL A 54 -14.33 15.12 -17.06
N LEU A 55 -13.00 15.13 -16.97
CA LEU A 55 -12.15 15.97 -17.82
C LEU A 55 -12.17 15.52 -19.29
N GLY A 56 -12.22 14.21 -19.54
CA GLY A 56 -12.36 13.66 -20.89
C GLY A 56 -13.68 14.08 -21.53
N ALA A 57 -14.79 14.01 -20.80
CA ALA A 57 -16.10 14.43 -21.28
C ALA A 57 -16.19 15.96 -21.56
N SER A 58 -15.39 16.77 -20.85
CA SER A 58 -15.30 18.22 -21.08
C SER A 58 -14.30 18.64 -22.17
N GLY A 59 -13.60 17.68 -22.79
CA GLY A 59 -12.49 17.94 -23.73
C GLY A 59 -11.20 18.47 -23.08
N ALA A 60 -11.15 18.53 -21.75
CA ALA A 60 -10.03 19.08 -20.99
C ALA A 60 -8.98 18.02 -20.60
N SER A 61 -9.04 16.82 -21.17
CA SER A 61 -8.12 15.70 -20.83
C SER A 61 -6.71 15.87 -21.41
N GLU A 62 -6.55 16.71 -22.42
CA GLU A 62 -5.27 16.94 -23.10
C GLU A 62 -4.57 18.22 -22.60
N GLY A 63 -3.24 18.21 -22.69
CA GLY A 63 -2.42 19.35 -22.32
C GLY A 63 -2.23 19.55 -20.82
N VAL A 64 -2.29 20.81 -20.36
CA VAL A 64 -1.96 21.21 -18.99
C VAL A 64 -2.88 20.57 -17.94
N SER A 65 -4.17 20.43 -18.24
CA SER A 65 -5.15 19.84 -17.32
C SER A 65 -4.88 18.35 -17.07
N GLY A 66 -4.55 17.58 -18.11
CA GLY A 66 -4.15 16.19 -17.97
C GLY A 66 -2.86 16.02 -17.16
N ALA A 67 -1.87 16.88 -17.38
CA ALA A 67 -0.63 16.88 -16.63
C ALA A 67 -0.86 17.20 -15.14
N LEU A 68 -1.70 18.18 -14.83
CA LEU A 68 -2.07 18.51 -13.44
C LEU A 68 -2.74 17.33 -12.72
N VAL A 69 -3.65 16.64 -13.38
CA VAL A 69 -4.29 15.43 -12.82
C VAL A 69 -3.26 14.37 -12.49
N GLN A 70 -2.33 14.10 -13.40
CA GLN A 70 -1.26 13.10 -13.16
C GLN A 70 -0.37 13.49 -11.98
N ILE A 71 -0.01 14.77 -11.85
CA ILE A 71 0.77 15.28 -10.72
C ILE A 71 0.00 15.09 -9.41
N VAL A 72 -1.28 15.45 -9.37
CA VAL A 72 -2.11 15.28 -8.17
C VAL A 72 -2.25 13.81 -7.78
N VAL A 73 -2.61 12.96 -8.73
CA VAL A 73 -2.75 11.50 -8.50
C VAL A 73 -1.42 10.89 -8.05
N GLY A 74 -0.33 11.22 -8.73
CA GLY A 74 1.01 10.75 -8.37
C GLY A 74 1.43 11.18 -6.98
N SER A 75 1.13 12.43 -6.60
CA SER A 75 1.41 12.95 -5.26
C SER A 75 0.60 12.23 -4.18
N LEU A 76 -0.67 11.91 -4.43
CA LEU A 76 -1.52 11.17 -3.52
C LEU A 76 -1.01 9.72 -3.34
N VAL A 77 -0.65 9.05 -4.43
CA VAL A 77 -0.04 7.70 -4.38
C VAL A 77 1.24 7.72 -3.58
N LEU A 78 2.11 8.69 -3.83
CA LEU A 78 3.38 8.83 -3.11
C LEU A 78 3.16 9.09 -1.62
N ALA A 79 2.28 10.02 -1.26
CA ALA A 79 1.95 10.32 0.13
C ALA A 79 1.40 9.09 0.85
N LEU A 80 0.44 8.38 0.25
CA LEU A 80 -0.12 7.14 0.79
C LEU A 80 0.96 6.08 1.03
N THR A 81 1.81 5.87 0.03
CA THR A 81 2.90 4.88 0.09
C THR A 81 3.87 5.20 1.22
N LEU A 82 4.31 6.46 1.33
CA LEU A 82 5.26 6.88 2.38
C LEU A 82 4.64 6.82 3.78
N ILE A 83 3.36 7.19 3.94
CA ILE A 83 2.65 7.11 5.22
C ILE A 83 2.54 5.65 5.68
N LEU A 84 2.12 4.76 4.81
CA LEU A 84 1.97 3.34 5.15
C LEU A 84 3.33 2.67 5.39
N ALA A 85 4.35 2.97 4.57
CA ALA A 85 5.71 2.50 4.76
C ALA A 85 6.29 2.97 6.10
N ARG A 86 6.13 4.26 6.46
CA ARG A 86 6.55 4.80 7.76
C ARG A 86 5.93 4.02 8.91
N ARG A 87 4.62 3.81 8.90
CA ARG A 87 3.91 3.08 9.96
C ARG A 87 4.35 1.62 10.05
N ARG A 88 4.68 1.03 8.90
CA ARG A 88 5.19 -0.33 8.83
C ARG A 88 6.63 -0.42 9.35
N LEU A 89 7.50 0.53 9.01
CA LEU A 89 8.85 0.65 9.56
C LEU A 89 8.83 0.87 11.07
N ASN A 90 7.93 1.70 11.57
CA ASN A 90 7.72 1.90 13.00
C ASN A 90 7.35 0.60 13.72
N ASP A 91 6.58 -0.29 13.05
CA ASP A 91 6.26 -1.61 13.59
C ASP A 91 7.48 -2.54 13.69
N MET A 92 8.48 -2.32 12.86
CA MET A 92 9.76 -3.01 12.87
C MET A 92 10.84 -2.29 13.72
N GLY A 93 10.46 -1.33 14.56
CA GLY A 93 11.39 -0.54 15.37
C GLY A 93 12.32 0.39 14.55
N ARG A 94 11.98 0.64 13.29
CA ARG A 94 12.78 1.47 12.39
C ARG A 94 12.17 2.86 12.18
N THR A 95 13.04 3.85 11.96
CA THR A 95 12.58 5.20 11.65
C THR A 95 11.93 5.25 10.27
N GLY A 96 10.91 6.11 10.11
CA GLY A 96 10.20 6.28 8.84
C GLY A 96 11.08 6.79 7.68
N TRP A 97 12.27 7.32 7.96
CA TRP A 97 13.24 7.77 6.96
C TRP A 97 13.69 6.65 6.01
N TRP A 98 13.72 5.41 6.48
CA TRP A 98 13.96 4.25 5.62
C TRP A 98 12.94 4.10 4.49
N GLY A 99 11.76 4.72 4.62
CA GLY A 99 10.76 4.79 3.55
C GLY A 99 11.24 5.53 2.30
N LEU A 100 12.26 6.40 2.40
CA LEU A 100 12.84 7.06 1.23
C LEU A 100 13.52 6.08 0.25
N MET A 101 13.87 4.87 0.69
CA MET A 101 14.35 3.81 -0.20
C MET A 101 13.33 3.48 -1.30
N LEU A 102 12.03 3.72 -1.05
CA LEU A 102 10.98 3.49 -2.03
C LEU A 102 11.04 4.46 -3.23
N LEU A 103 11.78 5.55 -3.13
CA LEU A 103 11.94 6.53 -4.20
C LEU A 103 13.04 6.15 -5.21
N VAL A 104 13.92 5.23 -4.84
CA VAL A 104 15.03 4.77 -5.70
C VAL A 104 14.67 3.41 -6.31
N PRO A 105 14.61 3.25 -7.63
CA PRO A 105 14.02 2.08 -8.29
C PRO A 105 14.54 0.72 -7.80
N LEU A 106 15.85 0.53 -7.69
CA LEU A 106 16.43 -0.73 -7.20
C LEU A 106 16.15 -0.96 -5.71
N LEU A 107 16.28 0.10 -4.89
CA LEU A 107 16.01 0.05 -3.46
C LEU A 107 14.51 -0.12 -3.18
N ASN A 108 13.64 0.38 -4.06
CA ASN A 108 12.20 0.20 -3.96
C ASN A 108 11.83 -1.28 -3.92
N PHE A 109 12.38 -2.10 -4.81
CA PHE A 109 12.11 -3.54 -4.80
C PHE A 109 12.54 -4.18 -3.46
N ILE A 110 13.76 -3.90 -3.01
CA ILE A 110 14.29 -4.43 -1.75
C ILE A 110 13.44 -3.95 -0.55
N ALA A 111 13.13 -2.65 -0.51
CA ALA A 111 12.31 -2.07 0.55
C ALA A 111 10.90 -2.65 0.56
N THR A 112 10.28 -2.85 -0.60
CA THR A 112 8.93 -3.45 -0.71
C THR A 112 8.93 -4.88 -0.16
N VAL A 113 9.89 -5.71 -0.57
CA VAL A 113 10.03 -7.08 -0.04
C VAL A 113 10.22 -7.05 1.48
N TRP A 114 11.08 -6.15 1.97
CA TRP A 114 11.30 -6.00 3.40
C TRP A 114 10.06 -5.53 4.16
N LEU A 115 9.32 -4.57 3.66
CA LEU A 115 8.07 -4.08 4.26
C LEU A 115 6.97 -5.16 4.29
N VAL A 116 6.89 -5.99 3.27
CA VAL A 116 5.88 -7.06 3.18
C VAL A 116 6.23 -8.24 4.11
N PHE A 117 7.47 -8.72 4.07
CA PHE A 117 7.87 -9.95 4.74
C PHE A 117 8.59 -9.74 6.09
N GLY A 118 9.18 -8.56 6.35
CA GLY A 118 9.88 -8.27 7.58
C GLY A 118 9.03 -8.57 8.84
N LYS A 119 9.63 -9.06 9.90
CA LYS A 119 8.93 -9.26 11.18
C LYS A 119 8.81 -7.91 11.91
N GLY A 120 7.63 -7.58 12.44
CA GLY A 120 7.45 -6.47 13.37
C GLY A 120 7.87 -6.87 14.79
N ASP A 121 8.04 -5.87 15.67
CA ASP A 121 8.34 -6.08 17.07
C ASP A 121 7.11 -6.65 17.80
N ASP A 122 7.31 -7.72 18.58
CA ASP A 122 6.24 -8.41 19.31
C ASP A 122 5.74 -7.57 20.51
N GLY A 123 6.59 -6.74 21.09
CA GLY A 123 6.32 -5.89 22.24
C GLY A 123 6.10 -4.42 21.89
N ALA A 124 5.97 -3.59 22.92
CA ALA A 124 6.01 -2.13 22.78
C ALA A 124 7.40 -1.71 22.34
N ASN A 125 7.48 -0.70 21.46
CA ASN A 125 8.72 -0.08 21.03
C ASN A 125 8.62 1.46 21.10
N ALA A 126 9.63 2.18 20.63
CA ALA A 126 9.66 3.64 20.64
C ALA A 126 8.46 4.32 19.93
N TYR A 127 7.70 3.59 19.13
CA TYR A 127 6.55 4.09 18.36
C TYR A 127 5.20 3.66 18.95
N GLY A 128 5.20 2.99 20.11
CA GLY A 128 4.01 2.62 20.84
C GLY A 128 3.79 1.12 21.01
N PRO A 129 2.62 0.72 21.53
CA PRO A 129 2.27 -0.67 21.76
C PRO A 129 2.10 -1.44 20.43
N PRO A 130 2.20 -2.79 20.47
CA PRO A 130 2.05 -3.62 19.28
C PRO A 130 0.66 -3.45 18.65
N PRO A 131 0.54 -3.65 17.33
CA PRO A 131 -0.75 -3.59 16.65
C PRO A 131 -1.71 -4.66 17.20
N ALA A 132 -2.99 -4.29 17.38
CA ALA A 132 -4.02 -5.26 17.76
C ALA A 132 -4.11 -6.43 16.76
N PRO A 133 -4.63 -7.61 17.16
CA PRO A 133 -4.84 -8.75 16.26
C PRO A 133 -5.59 -8.36 14.99
N ASN A 134 -5.31 -9.05 13.89
CA ASN A 134 -5.91 -8.75 12.59
C ASN A 134 -7.38 -9.19 12.55
N SER A 135 -8.26 -8.35 12.01
CA SER A 135 -9.62 -8.75 11.70
C SER A 135 -9.66 -9.68 10.48
N ARG A 136 -10.71 -10.51 10.37
CA ARG A 136 -10.94 -11.37 9.19
C ARG A 136 -10.96 -10.57 7.90
N GLY A 137 -11.61 -9.40 7.90
CA GLY A 137 -11.65 -8.51 6.74
C GLY A 137 -10.26 -8.02 6.31
N ALA A 138 -9.40 -7.66 7.27
CA ALA A 138 -8.03 -7.26 6.95
C ALA A 138 -7.22 -8.41 6.31
N ILE A 139 -7.42 -9.65 6.77
CA ILE A 139 -6.76 -10.83 6.19
C ILE A 139 -7.24 -11.07 4.75
N VAL A 140 -8.56 -11.04 4.53
CA VAL A 140 -9.13 -11.23 3.19
C VAL A 140 -8.59 -10.17 2.22
N LEU A 141 -8.61 -8.90 2.61
CA LEU A 141 -8.10 -7.82 1.77
C LEU A 141 -6.59 -7.92 1.50
N ALA A 142 -5.80 -8.35 2.49
CA ALA A 142 -4.37 -8.54 2.32
C ALA A 142 -4.02 -9.68 1.35
N CYS A 143 -4.87 -10.70 1.26
CA CYS A 143 -4.69 -11.80 0.31
C CYS A 143 -5.26 -11.45 -1.07
N PHE A 144 -6.42 -10.80 -1.11
CA PHE A 144 -7.13 -10.49 -2.36
C PHE A 144 -6.36 -9.47 -3.20
N GLY A 145 -5.76 -8.44 -2.60
CA GLY A 145 -5.04 -7.40 -3.32
C GLY A 145 -3.89 -7.92 -4.18
N PRO A 146 -2.91 -8.63 -3.61
CA PRO A 146 -1.83 -9.23 -4.38
C PRO A 146 -2.31 -10.25 -5.41
N ALA A 147 -3.32 -11.06 -5.09
CA ALA A 147 -3.88 -12.04 -6.02
C ALA A 147 -4.52 -11.36 -7.24
N LEU A 148 -5.29 -10.29 -7.03
CA LEU A 148 -5.87 -9.50 -8.10
C LEU A 148 -4.78 -8.85 -8.96
N PHE A 149 -3.75 -8.27 -8.33
CA PHE A 149 -2.63 -7.65 -9.05
C PHE A 149 -1.90 -8.67 -9.94
N ILE A 150 -1.58 -9.84 -9.40
CA ILE A 150 -0.96 -10.93 -10.17
C ILE A 150 -1.88 -11.35 -11.33
N GLY A 151 -3.17 -11.49 -11.10
CA GLY A 151 -4.15 -11.83 -12.14
C GLY A 151 -4.17 -10.81 -13.28
N VAL A 152 -4.18 -9.52 -12.96
CA VAL A 152 -4.14 -8.44 -13.96
C VAL A 152 -2.82 -8.45 -14.74
N VAL A 153 -1.68 -8.63 -14.08
CA VAL A 153 -0.36 -8.68 -14.74
C VAL A 153 -0.27 -9.88 -15.69
N LEU A 154 -0.73 -11.04 -15.27
CA LEU A 154 -0.76 -12.24 -16.11
C LEU A 154 -1.68 -12.06 -17.30
N TYR A 155 -2.89 -11.52 -17.10
CA TYR A 155 -3.83 -11.24 -18.17
C TYR A 155 -3.25 -10.27 -19.21
N SER A 156 -2.70 -9.13 -18.74
CA SER A 156 -2.08 -8.13 -19.60
C SER A 156 -0.86 -8.68 -20.35
N GLY A 157 -0.07 -9.54 -19.71
CA GLY A 157 1.07 -10.20 -20.35
C GLY A 157 0.64 -11.16 -21.46
N VAL A 158 -0.41 -11.94 -21.24
CA VAL A 158 -0.97 -12.84 -22.27
C VAL A 158 -1.54 -12.03 -23.43
N ASP A 159 -2.26 -10.94 -23.15
CA ASP A 159 -2.86 -10.09 -24.18
C ASP A 159 -1.77 -9.39 -25.03
N ALA A 160 -0.75 -8.86 -24.39
CA ALA A 160 0.42 -8.29 -25.08
C ALA A 160 1.15 -9.32 -25.95
N TYR A 161 1.32 -10.54 -25.47
CA TYR A 161 1.94 -11.62 -26.24
C TYR A 161 1.09 -11.99 -27.48
N ARG A 162 -0.22 -12.14 -27.32
CA ARG A 162 -1.15 -12.42 -28.45
C ARG A 162 -1.07 -11.31 -29.49
N SER A 163 -1.16 -10.05 -29.08
CA SER A 163 -1.06 -8.91 -30.01
C SER A 163 0.28 -8.84 -30.73
N PHE A 164 1.38 -9.29 -30.11
CA PHE A 164 2.67 -9.40 -30.75
C PHE A 164 2.69 -10.51 -31.82
N VAL A 165 2.15 -11.69 -31.51
CA VAL A 165 2.05 -12.83 -32.46
C VAL A 165 1.19 -12.45 -33.65
N ASP A 166 0.01 -11.87 -33.45
CA ASP A 166 -0.90 -11.44 -34.52
C ASP A 166 -0.23 -10.42 -35.47
N LYS A 167 0.52 -9.48 -34.92
CA LYS A 167 1.28 -8.52 -35.72
C LYS A 167 2.39 -9.20 -36.52
N ALA A 168 3.11 -10.15 -35.94
CA ALA A 168 4.17 -10.88 -36.63
C ALA A 168 3.60 -11.72 -37.78
N GLU A 169 2.49 -12.42 -37.59
CA GLU A 169 1.80 -13.17 -38.63
C GLU A 169 1.28 -12.28 -39.76
N SER A 170 0.68 -11.13 -39.40
CA SER A 170 0.17 -10.18 -40.40
C SER A 170 1.31 -9.52 -41.23
N ALA A 171 2.48 -9.33 -40.64
CA ALA A 171 3.66 -8.84 -41.37
C ALA A 171 4.17 -9.88 -42.33
N ASN A 172 4.24 -11.16 -41.92
CA ASN A 172 4.72 -12.26 -42.76
C ASN A 172 3.79 -12.54 -43.96
N SER A 173 2.47 -12.44 -43.76
CA SER A 173 1.47 -12.65 -44.84
C SER A 173 1.48 -11.56 -45.92
N ARG A 174 2.06 -10.39 -45.67
CA ARG A 174 2.22 -9.28 -46.66
C ARG A 174 3.47 -9.39 -47.51
N THR A 175 4.37 -10.31 -47.18
CA THR A 175 5.67 -10.50 -47.90
C THR A 175 5.58 -11.61 -48.93
N PHE A 176 4.44 -12.29 -49.07
CA PHE A 176 4.13 -13.25 -50.12
C PHE A 176 2.93 -12.79 -50.94
#